data_07749f908b2d81d285560c1bb33a518e
#
_entry.id   07749f908b2d81d285560c1bb33a518e
#
_cell.length_a   1.000
_cell.length_b   1.000
_cell.length_c   1.000
_cell.angle_alpha   90.00
_cell.angle_beta   90.00
_cell.angle_gamma   90.00
#
_symmetry.space_group_name_H-M   'P 1'
#
loop_
_entity.id
_entity.type
_entity.pdbx_description
1 polymer ?
#
loop_
_entity_poly.entity_id
_entity_poly.type
_entity_poly.pdbx_seq_one_letter_code
_entity_poly.pdbx_strand_id
1 'polypeptide(L)'
;MLIALNEVFRLLVLPKSDATQRINGSIPFILSKDDPTEMHVSFYANGVRYDYDVAFNDKYILSEALYYYPNKSKSLFYERTFVGDNVQAEIKFGPSLRLLVKTQESIRENTLNNHSVLSVCRKAALKEDIDPFNILCGWIMENYHDVDGDGEKGIVEILKDAYANPKKRKFYNIMLQKADLNILEYKPIVEDRFVSNEFRQRILMENIPEEMKVAL
;
A
#
# COMPACT_ATOMS: atom_id res chain seq x y z
N MET A 1 8.41 -11.78 -0.35
CA MET A 1 8.06 -10.91 -1.51
C MET A 1 6.70 -10.25 -1.34
N LEU A 2 5.59 -10.96 -1.15
CA LEU A 2 4.25 -10.37 -1.00
C LEU A 2 4.15 -9.39 0.17
N ILE A 3 4.73 -9.72 1.33
CA ILE A 3 4.77 -8.84 2.51
C ILE A 3 5.49 -7.52 2.18
N ALA A 4 6.66 -7.57 1.53
CA ALA A 4 7.39 -6.37 1.17
C ALA A 4 6.60 -5.49 0.17
N LEU A 5 5.93 -6.10 -0.80
CA LEU A 5 5.07 -5.38 -1.74
C LEU A 5 3.89 -4.72 -1.03
N ASN A 6 3.25 -5.43 -0.08
CA ASN A 6 2.17 -4.88 0.73
C ASN A 6 2.66 -3.67 1.54
N GLU A 7 3.83 -3.77 2.19
CA GLU A 7 4.38 -2.65 2.97
C GLU A 7 4.71 -1.43 2.11
N VAL A 8 5.22 -1.60 0.88
CA VAL A 8 5.44 -0.48 -0.04
C VAL A 8 4.12 0.23 -0.35
N PHE A 9 3.07 -0.51 -0.69
CA PHE A 9 1.77 0.10 -0.97
C PHE A 9 1.12 0.70 0.28
N ARG A 10 1.30 0.09 1.45
CA ARG A 10 0.85 0.68 2.72
C ARG A 10 1.53 2.03 2.98
N LEU A 11 2.84 2.13 2.76
CA LEU A 11 3.55 3.41 2.85
C LEU A 11 2.98 4.45 1.89
N LEU A 12 2.71 4.06 0.64
CA LEU A 12 2.16 4.95 -0.38
C LEU A 12 0.78 5.51 -0.03
N VAL A 13 -0.09 4.72 0.62
CA VAL A 13 -1.51 5.06 0.75
C VAL A 13 -1.98 5.36 2.17
N LEU A 14 -1.26 4.89 3.20
CA LEU A 14 -1.70 5.04 4.58
C LEU A 14 -0.93 6.15 5.30
N PRO A 15 -1.56 7.33 5.50
CA PRO A 15 -0.93 8.39 6.27
C PRO A 15 -0.89 8.02 7.74
N LYS A 16 0.16 8.46 8.44
CA LYS A 16 0.21 8.40 9.90
C LYS A 16 -0.62 9.53 10.50
N SER A 17 -1.23 9.29 11.66
CA SER A 17 -2.04 10.29 12.35
C SER A 17 -1.18 11.30 13.12
N ASP A 18 0.01 10.89 13.56
CA ASP A 18 0.96 11.75 14.26
C ASP A 18 2.41 11.33 13.99
N ALA A 19 3.36 12.23 14.31
CA ALA A 19 4.78 12.05 14.03
C ALA A 19 5.47 11.01 14.93
N THR A 20 4.81 10.52 15.98
CA THR A 20 5.37 9.53 16.92
C THR A 20 5.11 8.09 16.48
N GLN A 21 4.19 7.89 15.57
CA GLN A 21 3.88 6.56 15.05
C GLN A 21 5.04 6.01 14.24
N ARG A 22 5.43 4.77 14.55
CA ARG A 22 6.50 4.09 13.82
C ARG A 22 6.06 3.62 12.45
N ILE A 23 7.03 3.51 11.56
CA ILE A 23 6.87 2.89 10.26
C ILE A 23 7.02 1.38 10.44
N ASN A 24 5.98 0.64 10.10
CA ASN A 24 6.04 -0.82 10.07
C ASN A 24 6.86 -1.29 8.86
N GLY A 25 7.34 -2.54 8.89
CA GLY A 25 8.08 -3.10 7.75
C GLY A 25 9.56 -2.69 7.68
N SER A 26 10.03 -1.80 8.57
CA SER A 26 11.47 -1.58 8.74
C SER A 26 12.06 -2.78 9.48
N ILE A 27 12.57 -3.74 8.73
CA ILE A 27 13.28 -4.91 9.25
C ILE A 27 14.71 -4.85 8.73
N PRO A 28 15.61 -4.12 9.41
CA PRO A 28 16.98 -4.01 8.95
C PRO A 28 17.68 -5.37 8.99
N PHE A 29 18.59 -5.58 8.05
CA PHE A 29 19.41 -6.78 8.04
C PHE A 29 20.26 -6.84 9.32
N ILE A 30 20.34 -8.02 9.94
CA ILE A 30 20.95 -8.18 11.29
C ILE A 30 22.40 -7.71 11.36
N LEU A 31 23.12 -7.75 10.25
CA LEU A 31 24.53 -7.31 10.15
C LEU A 31 24.68 -5.83 9.78
N SER A 32 23.58 -5.14 9.43
CA SER A 32 23.57 -3.71 9.06
C SER A 32 22.32 -3.03 9.63
N LYS A 33 22.22 -3.07 10.96
CA LYS A 33 21.02 -2.59 11.68
C LYS A 33 20.76 -1.09 11.54
N ASP A 34 21.81 -0.34 11.24
CA ASP A 34 21.74 1.12 11.10
C ASP A 34 21.46 1.56 9.64
N ASP A 35 21.49 0.62 8.71
CA ASP A 35 21.18 0.92 7.30
C ASP A 35 19.66 1.07 7.12
N PRO A 36 19.23 1.99 6.26
CA PRO A 36 17.82 2.14 5.95
C PRO A 36 17.29 0.92 5.18
N THR A 37 15.99 0.68 5.31
CA THR A 37 15.28 -0.21 4.41
C THR A 37 15.01 0.53 3.11
N GLU A 38 15.52 -0.02 2.00
CA GLU A 38 15.29 0.53 0.66
C GLU A 38 14.33 -0.36 -0.12
N MET A 39 13.35 0.25 -0.74
CA MET A 39 12.38 -0.46 -1.57
C MET A 39 12.16 0.27 -2.88
N HIS A 40 12.01 -0.51 -3.95
CA HIS A 40 11.65 -0.04 -5.28
C HIS A 40 10.46 -0.83 -5.82
N VAL A 41 9.50 -0.14 -6.41
CA VAL A 41 8.39 -0.78 -7.12
C VAL A 41 8.06 -0.04 -8.41
N SER A 42 7.88 -0.80 -9.49
CA SER A 42 7.32 -0.32 -10.75
C SER A 42 5.92 -0.87 -10.92
N PHE A 43 4.96 -0.02 -11.22
CA PHE A 43 3.57 -0.43 -11.43
C PHE A 43 2.89 0.40 -12.53
N TYR A 44 1.74 -0.07 -12.98
CA TYR A 44 0.91 0.65 -13.94
C TYR A 44 -0.41 1.05 -13.29
N ALA A 45 -0.75 2.32 -13.41
CA ALA A 45 -2.04 2.86 -13.01
C ALA A 45 -2.67 3.60 -14.20
N ASN A 46 -3.89 3.23 -14.59
CA ASN A 46 -4.60 3.80 -15.75
C ASN A 46 -3.75 3.83 -17.03
N GLY A 47 -2.96 2.78 -17.27
CA GLY A 47 -2.10 2.67 -18.46
C GLY A 47 -0.81 3.50 -18.43
N VAL A 48 -0.56 4.26 -17.37
CA VAL A 48 0.68 5.00 -17.14
C VAL A 48 1.59 4.19 -16.20
N ARG A 49 2.87 4.06 -16.55
CA ARG A 49 3.87 3.45 -15.69
C ARG A 49 4.32 4.44 -14.63
N TYR A 50 4.51 3.93 -13.42
CA TYR A 50 5.09 4.62 -12.28
C TYR A 50 6.27 3.82 -11.72
N ASP A 51 7.31 4.51 -11.29
CA ASP A 51 8.46 3.95 -10.57
C ASP A 51 8.55 4.69 -9.22
N TYR A 52 8.45 3.95 -8.14
CA TYR A 52 8.53 4.46 -6.77
C TYR A 52 9.75 3.92 -6.07
N ASP A 53 10.56 4.82 -5.55
CA ASP A 53 11.75 4.55 -4.75
C ASP A 53 11.55 5.13 -3.35
N VAL A 54 11.85 4.36 -2.30
CA VAL A 54 11.78 4.83 -0.92
C VAL A 54 12.89 4.23 -0.07
N ALA A 55 13.52 5.06 0.76
CA ALA A 55 14.42 4.66 1.83
C ALA A 55 13.88 5.15 3.17
N PHE A 56 13.77 4.27 4.16
CA PHE A 56 13.18 4.57 5.45
C PHE A 56 13.77 3.74 6.58
N ASN A 57 13.60 4.22 7.80
CA ASN A 57 13.83 3.45 9.02
C ASN A 57 12.52 3.31 9.82
N ASP A 58 12.59 2.89 11.07
CA ASP A 58 11.41 2.71 11.92
C ASP A 58 10.69 4.03 12.30
N LYS A 59 11.33 5.18 12.06
CA LYS A 59 10.80 6.50 12.44
C LYS A 59 10.51 7.40 11.25
N TYR A 60 11.39 7.42 10.26
CA TYR A 60 11.39 8.44 9.20
C TYR A 60 11.51 7.83 7.83
N ILE A 61 10.84 8.45 6.86
CA ILE A 61 11.18 8.29 5.45
C ILE A 61 12.35 9.22 5.16
N LEU A 62 13.51 8.63 4.86
CA LEU A 62 14.76 9.35 4.63
C LEU A 62 14.84 9.96 3.24
N SER A 63 14.40 9.21 2.25
CA SER A 63 14.23 9.69 0.88
C SER A 63 13.05 9.00 0.22
N GLU A 64 12.39 9.70 -0.68
CA GLU A 64 11.26 9.19 -1.43
C GLU A 64 11.24 9.85 -2.81
N ALA A 65 11.04 9.07 -3.86
CA ALA A 65 10.86 9.60 -5.21
C ALA A 65 9.80 8.81 -5.95
N LEU A 66 8.91 9.52 -6.61
CA LEU A 66 7.94 8.94 -7.53
C LEU A 66 8.18 9.53 -8.92
N TYR A 67 8.32 8.67 -9.89
CA TYR A 67 8.42 9.02 -11.31
C TYR A 67 7.25 8.42 -12.05
N TYR A 68 6.88 9.03 -13.18
CA TYR A 68 5.84 8.53 -14.06
C TYR A 68 6.24 8.70 -15.52
N TYR A 69 5.55 7.99 -16.41
CA TYR A 69 5.89 7.93 -17.83
C TYR A 69 4.66 8.26 -18.70
N PRO A 70 4.17 9.51 -18.70
CA PRO A 70 2.93 9.87 -19.40
C PRO A 70 3.04 9.70 -20.91
N ASN A 71 4.24 9.94 -21.50
CA ASN A 71 4.51 9.81 -22.93
C ASN A 71 5.74 8.92 -23.17
N LYS A 72 5.87 7.82 -22.43
CA LYS A 72 7.04 6.91 -22.46
C LYS A 72 8.37 7.55 -22.00
N SER A 73 8.37 8.81 -21.63
CA SER A 73 9.55 9.52 -21.10
C SER A 73 9.43 9.65 -19.59
N LYS A 74 10.54 9.37 -18.89
CA LYS A 74 10.61 9.47 -17.43
C LYS A 74 10.43 10.94 -17.02
N SER A 75 9.45 11.21 -16.18
CA SER A 75 9.17 12.52 -15.61
C SER A 75 9.11 12.41 -14.10
N LEU A 76 9.64 13.40 -13.39
CA LEU A 76 9.50 13.47 -11.96
C LEU A 76 8.04 13.75 -11.60
N PHE A 77 7.47 12.97 -10.70
CA PHE A 77 6.19 13.25 -10.07
C PHE A 77 6.42 14.08 -8.82
N TYR A 78 7.19 13.56 -7.85
CA TYR A 78 7.77 14.29 -6.74
C TYR A 78 9.05 13.60 -6.24
N GLU A 79 9.88 14.36 -5.55
CA GLU A 79 10.97 13.83 -4.72
C GLU A 79 10.93 14.48 -3.34
N ARG A 80 11.37 13.74 -2.34
CA ARG A 80 11.44 14.17 -0.96
C ARG A 80 12.75 13.74 -0.32
N THR A 81 13.30 14.62 0.51
CA THR A 81 14.50 14.37 1.30
C THR A 81 14.25 14.75 2.76
N PHE A 82 14.59 13.86 3.68
CA PHE A 82 14.59 14.12 5.10
C PHE A 82 15.70 15.11 5.46
N VAL A 83 15.39 16.11 6.27
CA VAL A 83 16.34 17.18 6.67
C VAL A 83 16.73 17.06 8.14
N GLY A 84 15.82 16.60 8.99
CA GLY A 84 16.05 16.46 10.43
C GLY A 84 14.77 16.21 11.21
N ASP A 85 14.90 15.83 12.48
CA ASP A 85 13.81 15.34 13.32
C ASP A 85 12.64 16.32 13.47
N ASN A 86 12.91 17.59 13.65
CA ASN A 86 11.90 18.63 13.86
C ASN A 86 11.83 19.61 12.68
N VAL A 87 12.34 19.18 11.53
CA VAL A 87 12.35 19.99 10.32
C VAL A 87 11.46 19.31 9.29
N GLN A 88 10.62 20.08 8.64
CA GLN A 88 9.80 19.59 7.54
C GLN A 88 10.70 19.09 6.42
N ALA A 89 10.39 17.91 5.87
CA ALA A 89 11.14 17.37 4.75
C ALA A 89 11.06 18.29 3.51
N GLU A 90 12.14 18.35 2.77
CA GLU A 90 12.13 19.04 1.48
C GLU A 90 11.36 18.22 0.46
N ILE A 91 10.34 18.83 -0.15
CA ILE A 91 9.52 18.19 -1.19
C ILE A 91 9.58 19.03 -2.46
N LYS A 92 10.04 18.43 -3.54
CA LYS A 92 10.04 19.01 -4.89
C LYS A 92 9.03 18.28 -5.77
N PHE A 93 8.18 19.03 -6.44
CA PHE A 93 7.22 18.51 -7.40
C PHE A 93 7.74 18.62 -8.82
N GLY A 94 7.43 17.63 -9.63
CA GLY A 94 7.78 17.67 -11.04
C GLY A 94 7.02 18.76 -11.78
N PRO A 95 7.68 19.47 -12.71
CA PRO A 95 7.06 20.59 -13.43
C PRO A 95 5.85 20.17 -14.30
N SER A 96 5.79 18.91 -14.68
CA SER A 96 4.67 18.36 -15.47
C SER A 96 3.37 18.24 -14.68
N LEU A 97 3.41 18.25 -13.35
CA LEU A 97 2.21 18.17 -12.49
C LEU A 97 1.38 19.45 -12.50
N ARG A 98 1.99 20.58 -12.82
CA ARG A 98 1.33 21.90 -12.84
C ARG A 98 0.54 22.22 -11.57
N LEU A 99 1.01 21.76 -10.41
CA LEU A 99 0.36 22.00 -9.12
C LEU A 99 0.38 23.48 -8.78
N LEU A 100 -0.76 24.00 -8.33
CA LEU A 100 -0.83 25.35 -7.78
C LEU A 100 0.06 25.48 -6.54
N VAL A 101 0.67 26.65 -6.34
CA VAL A 101 1.56 26.91 -5.17
C VAL A 101 0.86 26.58 -3.87
N LYS A 102 -0.39 27.03 -3.69
CA LYS A 102 -1.21 26.74 -2.51
C LYS A 102 -1.38 25.23 -2.25
N THR A 103 -1.51 24.44 -3.30
CA THR A 103 -1.63 22.99 -3.20
C THR A 103 -0.31 22.35 -2.80
N GLN A 104 0.80 22.81 -3.39
CA GLN A 104 2.13 22.34 -3.00
C GLN A 104 2.40 22.62 -1.52
N GLU A 105 2.04 23.81 -1.03
CA GLU A 105 2.16 24.20 0.37
C GLU A 105 1.30 23.31 1.26
N SER A 106 0.03 23.10 0.90
CA SER A 106 -0.87 22.21 1.65
C SER A 106 -0.35 20.77 1.71
N ILE A 107 0.21 20.24 0.64
CA ILE A 107 0.81 18.90 0.64
C ILE A 107 2.02 18.90 1.60
N ARG A 108 2.91 19.90 1.52
CA ARG A 108 4.07 19.98 2.39
C ARG A 108 3.65 20.02 3.86
N GLU A 109 2.73 20.91 4.23
CA GLU A 109 2.25 21.09 5.60
C GLU A 109 1.63 19.83 6.20
N ASN A 110 0.96 19.02 5.37
CA ASN A 110 0.30 17.80 5.81
C ASN A 110 1.19 16.54 5.71
N THR A 111 2.41 16.64 5.16
CA THR A 111 3.34 15.52 5.05
C THR A 111 4.23 15.46 6.29
N LEU A 112 3.98 14.49 7.16
CA LEU A 112 4.85 14.19 8.30
C LEU A 112 6.09 13.39 7.84
N ASN A 113 7.14 13.36 8.67
CA ASN A 113 8.37 12.64 8.33
C ASN A 113 8.23 11.11 8.31
N ASN A 114 7.13 10.56 8.78
CA ASN A 114 6.87 9.13 8.93
C ASN A 114 5.81 8.56 7.98
N HIS A 115 5.38 9.28 6.96
CA HIS A 115 4.49 8.75 5.91
C HIS A 115 4.79 9.39 4.54
N SER A 116 4.41 8.72 3.48
CA SER A 116 4.62 9.13 2.10
C SER A 116 3.92 10.45 1.74
N VAL A 117 4.51 11.21 0.82
CA VAL A 117 3.88 12.39 0.20
C VAL A 117 2.54 12.02 -0.44
N LEU A 118 2.47 10.88 -1.15
CA LEU A 118 1.23 10.47 -1.81
C LEU A 118 0.12 10.13 -0.81
N SER A 119 0.46 9.62 0.38
CA SER A 119 -0.52 9.26 1.40
C SER A 119 -1.33 10.46 1.92
N VAL A 120 -0.81 11.69 1.76
CA VAL A 120 -1.52 12.93 2.12
C VAL A 120 -2.86 13.08 1.39
N CYS A 121 -3.03 12.47 0.22
CA CYS A 121 -4.30 12.46 -0.51
C CYS A 121 -5.49 11.98 0.34
N ARG A 122 -5.24 11.11 1.31
CA ARG A 122 -6.28 10.63 2.23
C ARG A 122 -6.61 11.61 3.35
N LYS A 123 -5.67 12.51 3.71
CA LYS A 123 -5.86 13.49 4.78
C LYS A 123 -6.41 14.82 4.27
N ALA A 124 -5.85 15.29 3.19
CA ALA A 124 -6.28 16.52 2.58
C ALA A 124 -7.47 16.22 1.68
N ALA A 125 -8.65 16.78 2.00
CA ALA A 125 -9.71 16.93 1.01
C ALA A 125 -9.21 17.91 -0.05
N LEU A 126 -8.30 17.46 -0.91
CA LEU A 126 -7.77 18.20 -2.04
C LEU A 126 -8.92 18.32 -3.04
N LYS A 127 -9.76 19.35 -2.85
CA LYS A 127 -11.06 19.52 -3.49
C LYS A 127 -10.99 19.97 -4.95
N GLU A 128 -9.81 20.18 -5.51
CA GLU A 128 -9.71 20.74 -6.86
C GLU A 128 -8.80 19.86 -7.70
N ASP A 129 -9.26 19.55 -8.90
CA ASP A 129 -8.66 18.90 -10.06
C ASP A 129 -7.13 18.90 -10.15
N ILE A 130 -6.48 18.17 -9.25
CA ILE A 130 -5.04 17.99 -9.27
C ILE A 130 -4.76 16.69 -10.03
N ASP A 131 -5.08 16.77 -11.26
CA ASP A 131 -4.65 15.85 -12.26
C ASP A 131 -3.13 15.99 -12.46
N PRO A 132 -2.34 14.98 -12.34
CA PRO A 132 -2.55 13.54 -12.25
C PRO A 132 -2.45 12.96 -10.83
N PHE A 133 -2.24 13.79 -9.80
CA PHE A 133 -2.05 13.34 -8.41
C PHE A 133 -3.32 12.64 -7.89
N ASN A 134 -4.49 13.26 -8.08
CA ASN A 134 -5.77 12.69 -7.68
C ASN A 134 -6.13 11.42 -8.46
N ILE A 135 -5.77 11.37 -9.75
CA ILE A 135 -5.99 10.18 -10.58
C ILE A 135 -5.21 8.99 -10.02
N LEU A 136 -3.94 9.20 -9.67
CA LEU A 136 -3.11 8.15 -9.09
C LEU A 136 -3.62 7.72 -7.71
N CYS A 137 -3.96 8.69 -6.85
CA CYS A 137 -4.54 8.40 -5.53
C CYS A 137 -5.84 7.61 -5.64
N GLY A 138 -6.76 8.03 -6.50
CA GLY A 138 -8.01 7.34 -6.75
C GLY A 138 -7.79 5.91 -7.21
N TRP A 139 -6.90 5.72 -8.19
CA TRP A 139 -6.56 4.38 -8.67
C TRP A 139 -6.00 3.48 -7.55
N ILE A 140 -5.07 3.98 -6.74
CA ILE A 140 -4.50 3.21 -5.64
C ILE A 140 -5.58 2.87 -4.62
N MET A 141 -6.46 3.81 -4.27
CA MET A 141 -7.54 3.58 -3.30
C MET A 141 -8.56 2.54 -3.78
N GLU A 142 -8.82 2.48 -5.08
CA GLU A 142 -9.74 1.51 -5.68
C GLU A 142 -9.12 0.13 -5.87
N ASN A 143 -7.81 0.05 -6.09
CA ASN A 143 -7.15 -1.19 -6.48
C ASN A 143 -6.24 -1.79 -5.41
N TYR A 144 -5.92 -1.03 -4.36
CA TYR A 144 -5.14 -1.52 -3.23
C TYR A 144 -6.07 -2.04 -2.13
N HIS A 145 -5.93 -3.32 -1.83
CA HIS A 145 -6.58 -3.99 -0.72
C HIS A 145 -5.52 -4.51 0.23
N ASP A 146 -5.57 -4.05 1.50
CA ASP A 146 -4.64 -4.51 2.53
C ASP A 146 -4.90 -5.99 2.84
N VAL A 147 -3.84 -6.79 2.83
CA VAL A 147 -3.93 -8.24 3.07
C VAL A 147 -4.07 -8.55 4.57
N ASP A 148 -3.69 -7.61 5.44
CA ASP A 148 -3.65 -7.82 6.90
C ASP A 148 -4.97 -7.47 7.64
N GLY A 149 -5.96 -6.92 6.95
CA GLY A 149 -7.28 -6.62 7.51
C GLY A 149 -8.24 -7.81 7.42
N ASP A 150 -9.43 -7.58 6.90
CA ASP A 150 -10.40 -8.66 6.55
C ASP A 150 -9.93 -9.58 5.40
N GLY A 151 -8.63 -9.64 5.19
CA GLY A 151 -7.95 -10.20 4.03
C GLY A 151 -8.22 -11.68 3.79
N GLU A 152 -8.53 -12.47 4.81
CA GLU A 152 -8.85 -13.89 4.58
C GLU A 152 -10.11 -14.05 3.72
N LYS A 153 -11.16 -13.28 3.96
CA LYS A 153 -12.39 -13.33 3.16
C LYS A 153 -12.15 -12.84 1.73
N GLY A 154 -11.47 -11.71 1.59
CA GLY A 154 -11.13 -11.16 0.28
C GLY A 154 -10.23 -12.08 -0.55
N ILE A 155 -9.21 -12.69 0.05
CA ILE A 155 -8.34 -13.66 -0.61
C ILE A 155 -9.13 -14.88 -1.07
N VAL A 156 -10.01 -15.42 -0.23
CA VAL A 156 -10.85 -16.58 -0.58
C VAL A 156 -11.75 -16.26 -1.77
N GLU A 157 -12.39 -15.09 -1.81
CA GLU A 157 -13.22 -14.67 -2.93
C GLU A 157 -12.42 -14.49 -4.23
N ILE A 158 -11.26 -13.84 -4.15
CA ILE A 158 -10.34 -13.67 -5.28
C ILE A 158 -9.88 -15.05 -5.81
N LEU A 159 -9.52 -15.96 -4.93
CA LEU A 159 -9.10 -17.30 -5.32
C LEU A 159 -10.25 -18.12 -5.93
N LYS A 160 -11.48 -18.00 -5.40
CA LYS A 160 -12.68 -18.64 -5.98
C LYS A 160 -12.96 -18.09 -7.39
N ASP A 161 -12.98 -16.78 -7.57
CA ASP A 161 -13.19 -16.15 -8.87
C ASP A 161 -12.07 -16.49 -9.86
N ALA A 162 -10.83 -16.44 -9.39
CA ALA A 162 -9.67 -16.82 -10.20
C ALA A 162 -9.74 -18.28 -10.65
N TYR A 163 -10.19 -19.19 -9.79
CA TYR A 163 -10.34 -20.60 -10.13
C TYR A 163 -11.52 -20.87 -11.08
N ALA A 164 -12.64 -20.19 -10.89
CA ALA A 164 -13.84 -20.30 -11.73
C ALA A 164 -13.59 -19.79 -13.16
N ASN A 165 -12.69 -18.82 -13.34
CA ASN A 165 -12.38 -18.24 -14.64
C ASN A 165 -11.14 -18.91 -15.27
N PRO A 166 -11.27 -19.67 -16.38
CA PRO A 166 -10.15 -20.39 -16.99
C PRO A 166 -8.96 -19.50 -17.41
N LYS A 167 -9.24 -18.24 -17.84
CA LYS A 167 -8.18 -17.30 -18.23
C LYS A 167 -7.40 -16.83 -17.01
N LYS A 168 -8.09 -16.46 -15.93
CA LYS A 168 -7.48 -16.05 -14.68
C LYS A 168 -6.69 -17.21 -14.05
N ARG A 169 -7.26 -18.41 -14.01
CA ARG A 169 -6.59 -19.61 -13.51
C ARG A 169 -5.29 -19.89 -14.25
N LYS A 170 -5.31 -19.85 -15.59
CA LYS A 170 -4.09 -20.00 -16.39
C LYS A 170 -3.05 -18.92 -16.07
N PHE A 171 -3.47 -17.69 -15.92
CA PHE A 171 -2.58 -16.58 -15.56
C PHE A 171 -1.91 -16.80 -14.19
N TYR A 172 -2.69 -17.14 -13.16
CA TYR A 172 -2.15 -17.39 -11.82
C TYR A 172 -1.23 -18.62 -11.77
N ASN A 173 -1.55 -19.69 -12.49
CA ASN A 173 -0.66 -20.85 -12.59
C ASN A 173 0.68 -20.48 -13.23
N ILE A 174 0.68 -19.69 -14.30
CA ILE A 174 1.91 -19.19 -14.92
C ILE A 174 2.70 -18.32 -13.94
N MET A 175 2.04 -17.45 -13.19
CA MET A 175 2.71 -16.64 -12.19
C MET A 175 3.36 -17.49 -11.08
N LEU A 176 2.64 -18.48 -10.54
CA LEU A 176 3.16 -19.37 -9.51
C LEU A 176 4.35 -20.20 -10.00
N GLN A 177 4.30 -20.69 -11.24
CA GLN A 177 5.42 -21.40 -11.86
C GLN A 177 6.64 -20.50 -12.04
N LYS A 178 6.42 -19.25 -12.48
CA LYS A 178 7.51 -18.27 -12.67
C LYS A 178 8.06 -17.68 -11.36
N ALA A 179 7.30 -17.76 -10.29
CA ALA A 179 7.74 -17.28 -8.96
C ALA A 179 8.75 -18.24 -8.28
N ASP A 180 9.21 -19.28 -8.98
CA ASP A 180 10.18 -20.29 -8.49
C ASP A 180 9.74 -20.98 -7.17
N LEU A 181 8.42 -21.07 -6.97
CA LEU A 181 7.84 -21.72 -5.79
C LEU A 181 7.61 -23.22 -6.01
N ASN A 182 8.02 -23.75 -7.14
CA ASN A 182 7.83 -25.16 -7.55
C ASN A 182 6.35 -25.62 -7.52
N ILE A 183 5.42 -24.67 -7.69
CA ILE A 183 3.98 -24.91 -7.70
C ILE A 183 3.52 -25.07 -9.14
N LEU A 184 3.02 -26.24 -9.51
CA LEU A 184 2.51 -26.52 -10.86
C LEU A 184 1.08 -26.03 -11.06
N GLU A 185 0.25 -26.19 -10.05
CA GLU A 185 -1.17 -25.79 -10.06
C GLU A 185 -1.65 -25.55 -8.63
N TYR A 186 -2.65 -24.66 -8.48
CA TYR A 186 -3.41 -24.54 -7.23
C TYR A 186 -4.87 -24.91 -7.47
N LYS A 187 -5.49 -25.48 -6.45
CA LYS A 187 -6.93 -25.78 -6.43
C LYS A 187 -7.49 -25.33 -5.07
N PRO A 188 -8.37 -24.33 -5.04
CA PRO A 188 -9.02 -23.96 -3.80
C PRO A 188 -9.94 -25.09 -3.34
N ILE A 189 -9.79 -25.53 -2.10
CA ILE A 189 -10.71 -26.44 -1.42
C ILE A 189 -11.57 -25.57 -0.51
N VAL A 190 -12.86 -25.52 -0.79
CA VAL A 190 -13.83 -24.84 0.06
C VAL A 190 -14.41 -25.89 1.00
N GLU A 191 -13.99 -25.84 2.26
CA GLU A 191 -14.60 -26.65 3.31
C GLU A 191 -15.60 -25.77 4.07
N ASP A 192 -16.87 -26.18 4.08
CA ASP A 192 -17.85 -25.60 5.00
C ASP A 192 -17.50 -26.11 6.41
N ARG A 193 -16.70 -25.35 7.15
CA ARG A 193 -16.52 -25.62 8.57
C ARG A 193 -17.80 -25.26 9.30
N PHE A 194 -18.58 -26.26 9.62
CA PHE A 194 -19.66 -26.10 10.60
C PHE A 194 -19.00 -25.74 11.94
N VAL A 195 -19.11 -24.46 12.30
CA VAL A 195 -18.78 -24.03 13.66
C VAL A 195 -19.74 -24.77 14.59
N SER A 196 -19.23 -25.66 15.42
CA SER A 196 -20.07 -26.47 16.32
C SER A 196 -20.95 -25.56 17.18
N ASN A 197 -22.18 -25.96 17.44
CA ASN A 197 -23.09 -25.20 18.31
C ASN A 197 -22.47 -24.89 19.68
N GLU A 198 -21.60 -25.76 20.18
CA GLU A 198 -20.84 -25.55 21.43
C GLU A 198 -19.84 -24.39 21.33
N PHE A 199 -19.18 -24.23 20.21
CA PHE A 199 -18.25 -23.12 19.98
C PHE A 199 -19.03 -21.79 19.83
N ARG A 200 -20.16 -21.79 19.11
CA ARG A 200 -21.08 -20.63 19.06
C ARG A 200 -21.59 -20.22 20.41
N GLN A 201 -22.02 -21.16 21.25
CA GLN A 201 -22.48 -20.87 22.60
C GLN A 201 -21.37 -20.35 23.50
N ARG A 202 -20.13 -20.84 23.36
CA ARG A 202 -18.97 -20.30 24.09
C ARG A 202 -18.69 -18.85 23.77
N ILE A 203 -18.68 -18.48 22.49
CA ILE A 203 -18.48 -17.09 22.05
C ILE A 203 -19.62 -16.18 22.53
N LEU A 204 -20.86 -16.68 22.55
CA LEU A 204 -22.01 -15.92 23.05
C LEU A 204 -22.01 -15.71 24.58
N MET A 205 -21.31 -16.58 25.31
CA MET A 205 -21.14 -16.47 26.78
C MET A 205 -19.91 -15.63 27.19
N GLU A 206 -18.94 -15.41 26.29
CA GLU A 206 -17.84 -14.49 26.54
C GLU A 206 -18.35 -13.05 26.40
N ASN A 207 -17.82 -12.13 27.24
CA ASN A 207 -18.14 -10.70 27.23
C ASN A 207 -17.59 -10.00 25.97
N ILE A 208 -18.11 -10.37 24.80
CA ILE A 208 -17.77 -9.78 23.51
C ILE A 208 -18.79 -8.70 23.21
N PRO A 209 -18.39 -7.52 22.72
CA PRO A 209 -19.34 -6.47 22.30
C PRO A 209 -20.39 -7.00 21.33
N GLU A 210 -21.65 -6.57 21.52
CA GLU A 210 -22.79 -7.02 20.70
C GLU A 210 -22.58 -6.85 19.19
N GLU A 211 -21.80 -5.84 18.80
CA GLU A 211 -21.46 -5.57 17.39
C GLU A 211 -20.61 -6.69 16.75
N MET A 212 -19.85 -7.44 17.54
CA MET A 212 -19.08 -8.61 17.08
C MET A 212 -19.89 -9.91 17.07
N LYS A 213 -21.03 -9.98 17.78
CA LYS A 213 -21.88 -11.17 17.83
C LYS A 213 -22.74 -11.36 16.57
N VAL A 214 -22.93 -10.29 15.81
CA VAL A 214 -23.77 -10.29 14.59
C VAL A 214 -23.04 -10.90 13.37
N ALA A 215 -21.73 -11.07 13.43
CA ALA A 215 -20.91 -11.57 12.33
C ALA A 215 -20.63 -13.09 12.37
N LEU A 216 -21.22 -13.80 13.35
CA LEU A 216 -21.10 -15.26 13.58
C LEU A 216 -22.43 -15.98 13.29
#